data_b9142778e33ae785466d363851370854
#
_entry.id   b9142778e33ae785466d363851370854
#
_cell.length_a   1.000
_cell.length_b   1.000
_cell.length_c   1.000
_cell.angle_alpha   90.00
_cell.angle_beta   90.00
_cell.angle_gamma   90.00
#
_symmetry.space_group_name_H-M   'P 1'
#
loop_
_entity.id
_entity.type
_entity.pdbx_description
1 polymer ?
#
loop_
_entity_poly.entity_id
_entity_poly.type
_entity_poly.pdbx_seq_one_letter_code
_entity_poly.pdbx_strand_id
1 'polypeptide(L)'
;MRRRLDLAASLIGHPAVLFLDEPTTGLDPSARALMWDIVRELVADGTTLLLTTQYLDEADQLASRIAVIDGGKVIAEGTPAELKASIGGQRILLTIADGADRFAATLALAPFSTRSISPNGSGRLIEVPVAAADGLATEVLRALDAAGVAVSDISVRSASLDDVFLTLTGHAVEAREETELAQEAAV
;
A
#
# COMPACT_ATOMS: atom_id res chain seq x y z
N MET A 1 18.51 1.70 -22.75
CA MET A 1 18.80 0.69 -23.80
C MET A 1 19.42 -0.60 -23.25
N ARG A 2 20.40 -0.56 -22.36
CA ARG A 2 21.11 -1.75 -21.85
C ARG A 2 20.16 -2.78 -21.17
N ARG A 3 19.31 -2.36 -20.23
CA ARG A 3 18.36 -3.24 -19.51
C ARG A 3 17.40 -4.03 -20.43
N ARG A 4 16.91 -3.39 -21.51
CA ARG A 4 16.08 -4.08 -22.51
C ARG A 4 16.82 -5.15 -23.27
N LEU A 5 18.13 -4.90 -23.55
CA LEU A 5 18.98 -5.84 -24.22
C LEU A 5 19.32 -7.03 -23.30
N ASP A 6 19.58 -6.75 -22.03
CA ASP A 6 19.87 -7.78 -21.02
C ASP A 6 18.66 -8.71 -20.84
N LEU A 7 17.44 -8.16 -20.75
CA LEU A 7 16.21 -8.95 -20.71
C LEU A 7 16.06 -9.79 -22.01
N ALA A 8 16.18 -9.16 -23.18
CA ALA A 8 16.07 -9.88 -24.45
C ALA A 8 17.09 -11.01 -24.56
N ALA A 9 18.31 -10.81 -24.09
CA ALA A 9 19.34 -11.85 -24.08
C ALA A 9 18.99 -13.01 -23.14
N SER A 10 18.41 -12.74 -21.98
CA SER A 10 17.98 -13.77 -21.02
C SER A 10 16.82 -14.63 -21.51
N LEU A 11 16.05 -14.14 -22.49
CA LEU A 11 14.88 -14.83 -23.06
C LEU A 11 15.18 -15.74 -24.26
N ILE A 12 16.38 -15.65 -24.86
CA ILE A 12 16.76 -16.44 -26.04
C ILE A 12 16.62 -17.96 -25.80
N GLY A 13 16.84 -18.41 -24.55
CA GLY A 13 16.77 -19.82 -24.18
C GLY A 13 15.39 -20.32 -23.76
N HIS A 14 14.33 -19.51 -23.82
CA HIS A 14 13.00 -19.84 -23.29
C HIS A 14 13.06 -20.47 -21.89
N PRO A 15 13.60 -19.77 -20.88
CA PRO A 15 13.85 -20.35 -19.58
C PRO A 15 12.53 -20.65 -18.87
N ALA A 16 12.45 -21.79 -18.16
CA ALA A 16 11.31 -22.10 -17.28
C ALA A 16 11.26 -21.21 -16.03
N VAL A 17 12.42 -20.67 -15.61
CA VAL A 17 12.57 -19.78 -14.46
C VAL A 17 13.45 -18.60 -14.86
N LEU A 18 12.99 -17.39 -14.56
CA LEU A 18 13.70 -16.14 -14.83
C LEU A 18 13.90 -15.35 -13.53
N PHE A 19 15.12 -14.88 -13.30
CA PHE A 19 15.47 -14.01 -12.18
C PHE A 19 15.71 -12.60 -12.69
N LEU A 20 14.96 -11.63 -12.20
CA LEU A 20 15.11 -10.22 -12.54
C LEU A 20 15.43 -9.43 -11.26
N ASP A 21 16.61 -8.81 -11.27
CA ASP A 21 17.06 -7.96 -10.17
C ASP A 21 16.90 -6.49 -10.56
N GLU A 22 15.94 -5.80 -9.89
CA GLU A 22 15.58 -4.40 -10.12
C GLU A 22 15.44 -4.04 -11.62
N PRO A 23 14.61 -4.74 -12.42
CA PRO A 23 14.65 -4.64 -13.88
C PRO A 23 14.27 -3.27 -14.43
N THR A 24 13.48 -2.48 -13.68
CA THR A 24 12.99 -1.17 -14.13
C THR A 24 13.73 0.01 -13.56
N THR A 25 14.76 -0.21 -12.74
CA THR A 25 15.56 0.87 -12.16
C THR A 25 16.20 1.73 -13.23
N GLY A 26 15.97 3.06 -13.14
CA GLY A 26 16.47 4.05 -14.10
C GLY A 26 15.72 4.13 -15.43
N LEU A 27 14.58 3.47 -15.55
CA LEU A 27 13.67 3.63 -16.68
C LEU A 27 12.69 4.78 -16.44
N ASP A 28 12.33 5.46 -17.52
CA ASP A 28 11.20 6.39 -17.50
C ASP A 28 9.85 5.65 -17.36
N PRO A 29 8.76 6.33 -16.96
CA PRO A 29 7.47 5.68 -16.73
C PRO A 29 6.93 4.89 -17.94
N SER A 30 7.12 5.39 -19.16
CA SER A 30 6.66 4.70 -20.38
C SER A 30 7.47 3.42 -20.64
N ALA A 31 8.79 3.48 -20.45
CA ALA A 31 9.66 2.32 -20.59
C ALA A 31 9.40 1.26 -19.50
N ARG A 32 9.04 1.70 -18.27
CA ARG A 32 8.65 0.82 -17.17
C ARG A 32 7.36 0.08 -17.50
N ALA A 33 6.32 0.79 -17.94
CA ALA A 33 5.05 0.18 -18.34
C ALA A 33 5.24 -0.90 -19.43
N LEU A 34 6.04 -0.59 -20.45
CA LEU A 34 6.35 -1.57 -21.50
C LEU A 34 7.10 -2.80 -20.95
N MET A 35 8.02 -2.60 -19.99
CA MET A 35 8.71 -3.71 -19.35
C MET A 35 7.75 -4.60 -18.57
N TRP A 36 6.80 -4.02 -17.85
CA TRP A 36 5.76 -4.76 -17.13
C TRP A 36 4.88 -5.59 -18.06
N ASP A 37 4.52 -5.05 -19.23
CA ASP A 37 3.74 -5.80 -20.23
C ASP A 37 4.52 -7.02 -20.73
N ILE A 38 5.81 -6.86 -21.05
CA ILE A 38 6.68 -7.97 -21.45
C ILE A 38 6.75 -9.05 -20.35
N VAL A 39 6.90 -8.63 -19.10
CA VAL A 39 6.95 -9.55 -17.95
C VAL A 39 5.64 -10.30 -17.79
N ARG A 40 4.49 -9.63 -17.93
CA ARG A 40 3.17 -10.29 -17.87
C ARG A 40 2.97 -11.33 -18.99
N GLU A 41 3.41 -11.02 -20.20
CA GLU A 41 3.38 -11.96 -21.32
C GLU A 41 4.21 -13.21 -21.03
N LEU A 42 5.43 -13.06 -20.53
CA LEU A 42 6.30 -14.16 -20.15
C LEU A 42 5.70 -15.07 -19.07
N VAL A 43 5.11 -14.48 -18.06
CA VAL A 43 4.42 -15.24 -16.99
C VAL A 43 3.19 -15.94 -17.54
N ALA A 44 2.43 -15.30 -18.43
CA ALA A 44 1.26 -15.91 -19.10
C ALA A 44 1.67 -17.09 -19.99
N ASP A 45 2.85 -17.04 -20.60
CA ASP A 45 3.44 -18.13 -21.40
C ASP A 45 4.02 -19.27 -20.55
N GLY A 46 3.95 -19.16 -19.22
CA GLY A 46 4.33 -20.21 -18.27
C GLY A 46 5.72 -20.08 -17.65
N THR A 47 6.45 -18.97 -17.88
CA THR A 47 7.73 -18.70 -17.22
C THR A 47 7.48 -18.37 -15.73
N THR A 48 8.19 -19.06 -14.85
CA THR A 48 8.20 -18.68 -13.43
C THR A 48 9.16 -17.52 -13.20
N LEU A 49 8.70 -16.44 -12.62
CA LEU A 49 9.50 -15.25 -12.38
C LEU A 49 9.81 -15.07 -10.90
N LEU A 50 11.08 -14.84 -10.57
CA LEU A 50 11.50 -14.23 -9.31
C LEU A 50 12.02 -12.82 -9.60
N LEU A 51 11.32 -11.82 -9.03
CA LEU A 51 11.62 -10.40 -9.20
C LEU A 51 12.05 -9.80 -7.88
N THR A 52 13.18 -9.09 -7.85
CA THR A 52 13.50 -8.16 -6.76
C THR A 52 13.24 -6.73 -7.20
N THR A 53 12.65 -5.92 -6.35
CA THR A 53 12.42 -4.51 -6.63
C THR A 53 12.32 -3.69 -5.35
N GLN A 54 12.71 -2.41 -5.43
CA GLN A 54 12.44 -1.39 -4.42
C GLN A 54 11.18 -0.56 -4.77
N TYR A 55 10.60 -0.77 -5.94
CA TYR A 55 9.38 -0.09 -6.37
C TYR A 55 8.15 -0.92 -6.00
N LEU A 56 7.43 -0.48 -4.99
CA LEU A 56 6.26 -1.20 -4.47
C LEU A 56 5.09 -1.23 -5.46
N ASP A 57 4.98 -0.23 -6.34
CA ASP A 57 4.04 -0.23 -7.47
C ASP A 57 4.35 -1.35 -8.50
N GLU A 58 5.64 -1.66 -8.73
CA GLU A 58 6.04 -2.77 -9.59
C GLU A 58 5.63 -4.13 -8.98
N ALA A 59 5.89 -4.31 -7.69
CA ALA A 59 5.47 -5.51 -6.97
C ALA A 59 3.94 -5.67 -7.00
N ASP A 60 3.20 -4.58 -6.81
CA ASP A 60 1.73 -4.59 -6.84
C ASP A 60 1.15 -4.98 -8.20
N GLN A 61 1.82 -4.59 -9.29
CA GLN A 61 1.37 -4.82 -10.65
C GLN A 61 1.75 -6.19 -11.21
N LEU A 62 2.85 -6.78 -10.75
CA LEU A 62 3.44 -7.97 -11.37
C LEU A 62 3.42 -9.21 -10.48
N ALA A 63 3.48 -9.05 -9.15
CA ALA A 63 3.66 -10.18 -8.26
C ALA A 63 2.33 -10.86 -7.92
N SER A 64 2.29 -12.18 -8.07
CA SER A 64 1.23 -13.01 -7.49
C SER A 64 1.44 -13.23 -5.99
N ARG A 65 2.70 -13.16 -5.52
CA ARG A 65 3.10 -13.32 -4.13
C ARG A 65 4.31 -12.44 -3.84
N ILE A 66 4.33 -11.82 -2.66
CA ILE A 66 5.37 -10.89 -2.23
C ILE A 66 5.97 -11.39 -0.93
N ALA A 67 7.29 -11.33 -0.81
CA ALA A 67 8.01 -11.43 0.45
C ALA A 67 8.69 -10.08 0.74
N VAL A 68 8.34 -9.46 1.86
CA VAL A 68 8.96 -8.21 2.33
C VAL A 68 10.15 -8.55 3.18
N ILE A 69 11.31 -7.99 2.82
CA ILE A 69 12.59 -8.27 3.50
C ILE A 69 13.07 -6.98 4.18
N ASP A 70 13.33 -7.06 5.48
CA ASP A 70 13.99 -6.00 6.26
C ASP A 70 15.02 -6.61 7.22
N GLY A 71 16.19 -5.95 7.34
CA GLY A 71 17.27 -6.42 8.20
C GLY A 71 17.72 -7.86 7.91
N GLY A 72 17.63 -8.31 6.65
CA GLY A 72 18.00 -9.67 6.22
C GLY A 72 16.99 -10.76 6.62
N LYS A 73 15.78 -10.39 7.04
CA LYS A 73 14.70 -11.31 7.42
C LYS A 73 13.45 -11.03 6.62
N VAL A 74 12.68 -12.08 6.32
CA VAL A 74 11.33 -11.93 5.79
C VAL A 74 10.43 -11.49 6.95
N ILE A 75 9.87 -10.25 6.84
CA ILE A 75 9.00 -9.66 7.86
C ILE A 75 7.51 -9.80 7.52
N ALA A 76 7.17 -10.01 6.25
CA ALA A 76 5.82 -10.33 5.81
C ALA A 76 5.86 -11.10 4.49
N GLU A 77 4.85 -11.93 4.27
CA GLU A 77 4.68 -12.70 3.03
C GLU A 77 3.19 -12.88 2.73
N GLY A 78 2.81 -12.73 1.45
CA GLY A 78 1.42 -12.90 1.02
C GLY A 78 1.19 -12.40 -0.39
N THR A 79 -0.05 -12.49 -0.85
CA THR A 79 -0.49 -11.79 -2.07
C THR A 79 -0.55 -10.27 -1.81
N PRO A 80 -0.47 -9.42 -2.84
CA PRO A 80 -0.67 -7.97 -2.68
C PRO A 80 -1.96 -7.63 -1.92
N ALA A 81 -3.05 -8.34 -2.20
CA ALA A 81 -4.34 -8.13 -1.55
C ALA A 81 -4.31 -8.48 -0.05
N GLU A 82 -3.70 -9.63 0.31
CA GLU A 82 -3.55 -10.05 1.71
C GLU A 82 -2.70 -9.07 2.51
N LEU A 83 -1.58 -8.62 1.94
CA LEU A 83 -0.70 -7.64 2.59
C LEU A 83 -1.42 -6.30 2.82
N LYS A 84 -2.13 -5.79 1.83
CA LYS A 84 -2.92 -4.56 1.97
C LYS A 84 -4.05 -4.71 3.00
N ALA A 85 -4.72 -5.86 3.03
CA ALA A 85 -5.78 -6.13 4.01
C ALA A 85 -5.24 -6.18 5.45
N SER A 86 -4.01 -6.65 5.67
CA SER A 86 -3.39 -6.76 6.99
C SER A 86 -3.26 -5.43 7.72
N ILE A 87 -3.10 -4.32 7.00
CA ILE A 87 -2.95 -2.97 7.57
C ILE A 87 -4.25 -2.16 7.60
N GLY A 88 -5.37 -2.74 7.19
CA GLY A 88 -6.70 -2.12 7.31
C GLY A 88 -7.44 -1.89 6.00
N GLY A 89 -6.95 -2.41 4.87
CA GLY A 89 -7.71 -2.47 3.63
C GLY A 89 -8.01 -1.10 3.01
N GLN A 90 -9.27 -0.76 2.93
CA GLN A 90 -9.75 0.48 2.32
C GLN A 90 -9.95 1.58 3.35
N ARG A 91 -9.82 2.84 2.92
CA ARG A 91 -10.07 4.03 3.74
C ARG A 91 -10.92 5.02 2.96
N ILE A 92 -11.85 5.67 3.67
CA ILE A 92 -12.52 6.86 3.17
C ILE A 92 -11.78 8.08 3.72
N LEU A 93 -11.31 8.92 2.82
CA LEU A 93 -10.72 10.21 3.15
C LEU A 93 -11.78 11.28 3.00
N LEU A 94 -12.01 12.03 4.05
CA LEU A 94 -13.01 13.09 4.13
C LEU A 94 -12.36 14.40 4.51
N THR A 95 -12.66 15.46 3.76
CA THR A 95 -12.32 16.83 4.16
C THR A 95 -13.60 17.55 4.53
N ILE A 96 -13.78 17.87 5.81
CA ILE A 96 -14.90 18.66 6.28
C ILE A 96 -14.73 20.14 5.92
N ALA A 97 -15.84 20.85 5.71
CA ALA A 97 -15.82 22.27 5.41
C ALA A 97 -15.25 23.11 6.55
N ASP A 98 -14.81 24.34 6.25
CA ASP A 98 -14.37 25.28 7.28
C ASP A 98 -15.51 25.57 8.27
N GLY A 99 -15.19 25.49 9.57
CA GLY A 99 -16.16 25.72 10.65
C GLY A 99 -17.13 24.55 10.93
N ALA A 100 -17.01 23.43 10.18
CA ALA A 100 -17.82 22.25 10.46
C ALA A 100 -17.41 21.59 11.78
N ASP A 101 -18.40 21.04 12.50
CA ASP A 101 -18.16 20.38 13.78
C ASP A 101 -17.49 19.01 13.56
N ARG A 102 -16.20 18.97 13.89
CA ARG A 102 -15.39 17.75 13.78
C ARG A 102 -15.85 16.64 14.74
N PHE A 103 -16.30 16.98 15.94
CA PHE A 103 -16.76 15.99 16.90
C PHE A 103 -18.03 15.32 16.40
N ALA A 104 -18.99 16.09 15.88
CA ALA A 104 -20.18 15.58 15.23
C ALA A 104 -19.83 14.69 14.02
N ALA A 105 -18.86 15.11 13.21
CA ALA A 105 -18.35 14.31 12.10
C ALA A 105 -17.79 12.95 12.56
N THR A 106 -16.93 12.95 13.58
CA THR A 106 -16.31 11.72 14.11
C THR A 106 -17.37 10.78 14.68
N LEU A 107 -18.36 11.31 15.39
CA LEU A 107 -19.46 10.53 15.95
C LEU A 107 -20.33 9.90 14.85
N ALA A 108 -20.66 10.65 13.80
CA ALA A 108 -21.42 10.16 12.66
C ALA A 108 -20.66 9.07 11.85
N LEU A 109 -19.34 9.14 11.83
CA LEU A 109 -18.48 8.21 11.10
C LEU A 109 -18.13 6.93 11.90
N ALA A 110 -18.29 6.95 13.20
CA ALA A 110 -17.94 5.83 14.08
C ALA A 110 -18.56 4.47 13.67
N PRO A 111 -19.83 4.39 13.23
CA PRO A 111 -20.45 3.14 12.83
C PRO A 111 -19.82 2.50 11.57
N PHE A 112 -19.14 3.27 10.74
CA PHE A 112 -18.54 2.81 9.48
C PHE A 112 -17.09 2.39 9.64
N SER A 113 -16.46 2.76 10.75
CA SER A 113 -15.03 2.55 10.96
C SER A 113 -14.73 1.18 11.57
N THR A 114 -13.73 0.49 11.02
CA THR A 114 -13.21 -0.77 11.57
C THR A 114 -12.15 -0.57 12.66
N ARG A 115 -11.63 0.64 12.82
CA ARG A 115 -10.59 1.03 13.81
C ARG A 115 -10.83 2.46 14.30
N SER A 116 -9.99 2.92 15.21
CA SER A 116 -10.02 4.31 15.68
C SER A 116 -9.86 5.28 14.51
N ILE A 117 -10.75 6.26 14.43
CA ILE A 117 -10.67 7.33 13.43
C ILE A 117 -9.54 8.28 13.86
N SER A 118 -8.51 8.36 13.02
CA SER A 118 -7.34 9.20 13.28
C SER A 118 -7.50 10.58 12.62
N PRO A 119 -7.25 11.66 13.33
CA PRO A 119 -7.21 12.99 12.74
C PRO A 119 -5.82 13.25 12.14
N ASN A 120 -5.72 13.32 10.80
CA ASN A 120 -4.49 13.71 10.12
C ASN A 120 -4.45 15.21 9.77
N GLY A 121 -3.29 15.82 9.93
CA GLY A 121 -2.95 17.16 9.40
C GLY A 121 -3.73 18.32 10.02
N SER A 122 -4.31 19.18 9.17
CA SER A 122 -4.95 20.46 9.53
C SER A 122 -6.22 20.38 10.39
N GLY A 123 -6.58 19.22 10.88
CA GLY A 123 -7.80 19.01 11.65
C GLY A 123 -9.08 18.86 10.81
N ARG A 124 -9.05 19.12 9.52
CA ARG A 124 -10.19 19.01 8.59
C ARG A 124 -10.24 17.67 7.85
N LEU A 125 -9.10 17.03 7.68
CA LEU A 125 -9.01 15.71 7.07
C LEU A 125 -9.35 14.64 8.11
N ILE A 126 -10.25 13.74 7.76
CA ILE A 126 -10.64 12.59 8.57
C ILE A 126 -10.45 11.35 7.73
N GLU A 127 -9.68 10.40 8.25
CA GLU A 127 -9.49 9.09 7.65
C GLU A 127 -10.36 8.07 8.38
N VAL A 128 -11.20 7.36 7.62
CA VAL A 128 -12.10 6.33 8.14
C VAL A 128 -11.67 4.99 7.57
N PRO A 129 -11.00 4.13 8.34
CA PRO A 129 -10.70 2.76 7.93
C PRO A 129 -11.99 1.97 7.78
N VAL A 130 -12.20 1.33 6.63
CA VAL A 130 -13.42 0.58 6.31
C VAL A 130 -13.09 -0.83 5.83
N ALA A 131 -14.00 -1.77 6.04
CA ALA A 131 -13.82 -3.16 5.57
C ALA A 131 -13.93 -3.27 4.05
N ALA A 132 -14.91 -2.57 3.48
CA ALA A 132 -15.13 -2.43 2.03
C ALA A 132 -15.77 -1.07 1.77
N ALA A 133 -15.41 -0.42 0.67
CA ALA A 133 -15.90 0.93 0.37
C ALA A 133 -17.03 0.95 -0.67
N ASP A 134 -17.40 -0.21 -1.22
CA ASP A 134 -18.43 -0.31 -2.25
C ASP A 134 -19.80 0.19 -1.72
N GLY A 135 -20.25 1.31 -2.26
CA GLY A 135 -21.49 1.98 -1.83
C GLY A 135 -21.39 2.74 -0.51
N LEU A 136 -20.38 2.49 0.32
CA LEU A 136 -20.24 3.05 1.65
C LEU A 136 -20.03 4.57 1.65
N ALA A 137 -19.39 5.11 0.62
CA ALA A 137 -19.20 6.57 0.49
C ALA A 137 -20.54 7.33 0.48
N THR A 138 -21.59 6.76 -0.15
CA THR A 138 -22.92 7.35 -0.18
C THR A 138 -23.58 7.31 1.20
N GLU A 139 -23.41 6.21 1.93
CA GLU A 139 -23.95 6.07 3.29
C GLU A 139 -23.26 7.03 4.27
N VAL A 140 -21.94 7.13 4.17
CA VAL A 140 -21.13 8.07 4.94
C VAL A 140 -21.56 9.51 4.70
N LEU A 141 -21.76 9.91 3.43
CA LEU A 141 -22.24 11.26 3.11
C LEU A 141 -23.64 11.53 3.70
N ARG A 142 -24.57 10.56 3.63
CA ARG A 142 -25.90 10.70 4.25
C ARG A 142 -25.83 10.85 5.77
N ALA A 143 -24.95 10.10 6.42
CA ALA A 143 -24.77 10.20 7.86
C ALA A 143 -24.21 11.56 8.29
N LEU A 144 -23.26 12.11 7.52
CA LEU A 144 -22.70 13.44 7.77
C LEU A 144 -23.73 14.55 7.52
N ASP A 145 -24.52 14.44 6.45
CA ASP A 145 -25.60 15.37 6.15
C ASP A 145 -26.66 15.38 7.26
N ALA A 146 -27.06 14.20 7.74
CA ALA A 146 -27.97 14.06 8.87
C ALA A 146 -27.41 14.64 10.18
N ALA A 147 -26.10 14.65 10.35
CA ALA A 147 -25.39 15.26 11.48
C ALA A 147 -25.15 16.77 11.29
N GLY A 148 -25.55 17.36 10.16
CA GLY A 148 -25.33 18.76 9.84
C GLY A 148 -23.88 19.11 9.53
N VAL A 149 -23.07 18.13 9.15
CA VAL A 149 -21.64 18.31 8.84
C VAL A 149 -21.45 18.48 7.34
N ALA A 150 -21.02 19.67 6.94
CA ALA A 150 -20.69 19.95 5.54
C ALA A 150 -19.34 19.31 5.16
N VAL A 151 -19.32 18.62 4.01
CA VAL A 151 -18.14 17.96 3.44
C VAL A 151 -17.65 18.73 2.22
N SER A 152 -16.34 19.03 2.17
CA SER A 152 -15.72 19.69 1.02
C SER A 152 -15.22 18.69 -0.01
N ASP A 153 -14.72 17.53 0.44
CA ASP A 153 -14.21 16.47 -0.43
C ASP A 153 -14.37 15.10 0.22
N ILE A 154 -14.58 14.08 -0.62
CA ILE A 154 -14.60 12.68 -0.23
C ILE A 154 -13.91 11.84 -1.28
N SER A 155 -12.99 10.99 -0.86
CA SER A 155 -12.34 10.02 -1.72
C SER A 155 -12.20 8.66 -1.03
N VAL A 156 -12.23 7.61 -1.84
CA VAL A 156 -11.97 6.24 -1.38
C VAL A 156 -10.55 5.88 -1.76
N ARG A 157 -9.77 5.42 -0.81
CA ARG A 157 -8.40 4.96 -1.02
C ARG A 157 -8.27 3.51 -0.57
N SER A 158 -7.73 2.68 -1.43
CA SER A 158 -7.23 1.37 -1.01
C SER A 158 -5.84 1.54 -0.39
N ALA A 159 -5.52 0.71 0.60
CA ALA A 159 -4.16 0.65 1.11
C ALA A 159 -3.20 0.32 -0.03
N SER A 160 -2.07 1.00 -0.08
CA SER A 160 -0.96 0.72 -0.99
C SER A 160 0.02 -0.25 -0.35
N LEU A 161 0.92 -0.83 -1.15
CA LEU A 161 2.05 -1.59 -0.59
C LEU A 161 3.05 -0.68 0.13
N ASP A 162 3.10 0.63 -0.23
CA ASP A 162 3.88 1.62 0.51
C ASP A 162 3.37 1.77 1.95
N ASP A 163 2.05 1.83 2.13
CA ASP A 163 1.44 1.86 3.47
C ASP A 163 1.77 0.59 4.27
N VAL A 164 1.76 -0.58 3.60
CA VAL A 164 2.17 -1.86 4.21
C VAL A 164 3.62 -1.80 4.66
N PHE A 165 4.52 -1.39 3.78
CA PHE A 165 5.95 -1.32 4.05
C PHE A 165 6.25 -0.38 5.21
N LEU A 166 5.71 0.84 5.19
CA LEU A 166 5.89 1.83 6.25
C LEU A 166 5.33 1.34 7.60
N THR A 167 4.20 0.65 7.59
CA THR A 167 3.62 0.10 8.82
C THR A 167 4.50 -1.00 9.41
N LEU A 168 5.00 -1.91 8.58
CA LEU A 168 5.83 -3.04 9.02
C LEU A 168 7.22 -2.58 9.49
N THR A 169 7.87 -1.69 8.75
CA THR A 169 9.21 -1.18 9.08
C THR A 169 9.17 -0.14 10.21
N GLY A 170 8.12 0.68 10.30
CA GLY A 170 7.92 1.63 11.39
C GLY A 170 7.82 0.95 12.75
N HIS A 171 7.03 -0.11 12.86
CA HIS A 171 6.96 -0.92 14.09
C HIS A 171 8.28 -1.65 14.40
N ALA A 172 9.04 -2.05 13.39
CA ALA A 172 10.34 -2.69 13.58
C ALA A 172 11.40 -1.71 14.14
N VAL A 173 11.34 -0.43 13.78
CA VAL A 173 12.22 0.60 14.32
C VAL A 173 11.89 0.89 15.79
N GLU A 174 10.62 1.11 16.11
CA GLU A 174 10.15 1.34 17.49
C GLU A 174 10.54 0.17 18.42
N ALA A 175 10.32 -1.08 17.98
CA ALA A 175 10.69 -2.26 18.76
C ALA A 175 12.21 -2.43 18.96
N ARG A 176 13.02 -1.96 18.03
CA ARG A 176 14.50 -1.95 18.18
C ARG A 176 14.95 -0.90 19.16
N GLU A 177 14.42 0.32 19.07
CA GLU A 177 14.73 1.41 19.99
C GLU A 177 14.33 1.06 21.44
N GLU A 178 13.17 0.47 21.66
CA GLU A 178 12.75 -0.03 22.97
C GLU A 178 13.70 -1.12 23.53
N THR A 179 14.18 -2.00 22.66
CA THR A 179 15.10 -3.08 23.06
C THR A 179 16.49 -2.54 23.42
N GLU A 180 16.99 -1.57 22.65
CA GLU A 180 18.29 -0.91 22.92
C GLU A 180 18.23 -0.10 24.22
N LEU A 181 17.17 0.69 24.42
CA LEU A 181 16.95 1.43 25.66
C LEU A 181 16.83 0.53 26.89
N ALA A 182 16.18 -0.62 26.76
CA ALA A 182 16.07 -1.61 27.84
C ALA A 182 17.41 -2.26 28.15
N GLN A 183 18.29 -2.46 27.17
CA GLN A 183 19.64 -3.00 27.37
C GLN A 183 20.59 -1.98 28.00
N GLU A 184 20.50 -0.69 27.62
CA GLU A 184 21.27 0.39 28.26
C GLU A 184 20.85 0.64 29.72
N ALA A 185 19.57 0.48 30.03
CA ALA A 185 19.07 0.64 31.40
C ALA A 185 19.43 -0.53 32.33
N ALA A 186 19.91 -1.64 31.79
CA ALA A 186 20.27 -2.86 32.54
C ALA A 186 21.78 -2.98 32.86
N VAL A 187 22.58 -1.97 32.47
CA VAL A 187 24.04 -1.86 32.73
C VAL A 187 24.28 -0.81 33.78
#